data_65383eddbfa7695305f44b7f2d053c27
#
_entry.id   65383eddbfa7695305f44b7f2d053c27
#
_cell.length_a   1.000
_cell.length_b   1.000
_cell.length_c   1.000
_cell.angle_alpha   90.00
_cell.angle_beta   90.00
_cell.angle_gamma   90.00
#
_symmetry.space_group_name_H-M   'P 1'
#
loop_
_entity.id
_entity.type
_entity.pdbx_description
1 polymer ?
#
loop_
_entity_poly.entity_id
_entity_poly.type
_entity_poly.pdbx_seq_one_letter_code
_entity_poly.pdbx_strand_id
1 'polypeptide(L)'
;MSNPQEIETVSALEAAEFAPTQFVRWFREVAPYVREVRGKIFVIAFGGELIEESKLNNLVIDLSLLSALGVQLVVVYGSHPQVNQQLKLKGIDTQLQRGVIEPTAVDVLECCKEVAGEIRLDIEAAFSQGLPNTPMSNSQIHIISGNFVIAQPVGVVDGVDYKHTGKVRKFDLDSIRKALALNAI
;
A
#
# COMPACT_ATOMS: atom_id res chain seq x y z
N MET A 1 32.32 26.71 -13.67
CA MET A 1 31.88 27.88 -12.88
C MET A 1 30.48 28.23 -13.40
N SER A 2 29.47 27.75 -12.75
CA SER A 2 28.06 27.97 -13.13
C SER A 2 27.66 29.37 -12.68
N ASN A 3 26.98 30.11 -13.56
CA ASN A 3 26.61 31.49 -13.37
C ASN A 3 25.54 31.60 -12.26
N PRO A 4 25.75 32.41 -11.21
CA PRO A 4 24.79 32.56 -10.11
C PRO A 4 23.41 33.08 -10.55
N GLN A 5 23.32 33.76 -11.66
CA GLN A 5 22.08 34.31 -12.22
C GLN A 5 21.15 33.24 -12.83
N GLU A 6 21.67 32.06 -13.24
CA GLU A 6 20.84 30.99 -13.76
C GLU A 6 20.17 30.19 -12.62
N ILE A 7 20.79 30.13 -11.44
CA ILE A 7 20.25 29.46 -10.27
C ILE A 7 19.09 30.25 -9.64
N GLU A 8 19.19 31.59 -9.63
CA GLU A 8 18.10 32.44 -9.14
C GLU A 8 16.86 32.45 -10.05
N THR A 9 17.04 32.30 -11.36
CA THR A 9 15.90 32.28 -12.31
C THR A 9 15.14 30.95 -12.26
N VAL A 10 15.78 29.83 -11.99
CA VAL A 10 15.10 28.52 -11.81
C VAL A 10 14.33 28.50 -10.50
N SER A 11 14.89 29.03 -9.41
CA SER A 11 14.21 29.17 -8.11
C SER A 11 12.99 30.12 -8.17
N ALA A 12 13.05 31.18 -8.97
CA ALA A 12 11.95 32.11 -9.15
C ALA A 12 10.84 31.59 -10.07
N LEU A 13 11.14 30.62 -10.94
CA LEU A 13 10.15 29.93 -11.79
C LEU A 13 9.44 28.81 -11.06
N GLU A 14 10.08 28.16 -10.06
CA GLU A 14 9.47 27.16 -9.18
C GLU A 14 8.59 27.80 -8.10
N ALA A 15 8.84 29.03 -7.72
CA ALA A 15 7.97 29.89 -6.93
C ALA A 15 6.95 30.66 -7.79
N ALA A 16 6.50 30.10 -8.91
CA ALA A 16 5.34 30.63 -9.62
C ALA A 16 4.16 30.55 -8.65
N GLU A 17 3.95 31.69 -7.93
CA GLU A 17 2.84 31.94 -7.02
C GLU A 17 1.58 31.37 -7.67
N PHE A 18 1.06 30.29 -7.11
CA PHE A 18 -0.27 29.82 -7.44
C PHE A 18 -1.21 30.98 -7.12
N ALA A 19 -1.55 31.78 -8.13
CA ALA A 19 -2.37 32.97 -7.92
C ALA A 19 -3.62 32.52 -7.15
N PRO A 20 -4.02 33.21 -6.06
CA PRO A 20 -5.16 32.78 -5.22
C PRO A 20 -6.42 32.49 -6.04
N THR A 21 -6.60 33.22 -7.14
CA THR A 21 -7.70 33.03 -8.10
C THR A 21 -7.59 31.70 -8.87
N GLN A 22 -6.39 31.24 -9.19
CA GLN A 22 -6.15 29.97 -9.87
C GLN A 22 -6.41 28.78 -8.94
N PHE A 23 -5.98 28.90 -7.68
CA PHE A 23 -6.30 27.91 -6.64
C PHE A 23 -7.81 27.76 -6.44
N VAL A 24 -8.55 28.85 -6.29
CA VAL A 24 -10.00 28.83 -6.13
C VAL A 24 -10.71 28.20 -7.33
N ARG A 25 -10.25 28.51 -8.54
CA ARG A 25 -10.77 27.90 -9.78
C ARG A 25 -10.54 26.39 -9.77
N TRP A 26 -9.30 25.95 -9.54
CA TRP A 26 -8.93 24.53 -9.47
C TRP A 26 -9.75 23.81 -8.39
N PHE A 27 -9.86 24.38 -7.20
CA PHE A 27 -10.64 23.80 -6.10
C PHE A 27 -12.14 23.63 -6.46
N ARG A 28 -12.72 24.57 -7.18
CA ARG A 28 -14.09 24.45 -7.68
C ARG A 28 -14.23 23.33 -8.72
N GLU A 29 -13.25 23.12 -9.55
CA GLU A 29 -13.22 22.05 -10.56
C GLU A 29 -13.07 20.68 -9.89
N VAL A 30 -12.33 20.57 -8.78
CA VAL A 30 -12.12 19.30 -8.04
C VAL A 30 -13.31 18.96 -7.10
N ALA A 31 -14.02 19.94 -6.58
CA ALA A 31 -15.07 19.72 -5.59
C ALA A 31 -16.15 18.68 -6.00
N PRO A 32 -16.62 18.59 -7.26
CA PRO A 32 -17.56 17.54 -7.67
C PRO A 32 -16.99 16.13 -7.50
N TYR A 33 -15.71 15.92 -7.82
CA TYR A 33 -15.03 14.62 -7.68
C TYR A 33 -14.90 14.22 -6.21
N VAL A 34 -14.52 15.17 -5.35
CA VAL A 34 -14.47 14.95 -3.89
C VAL A 34 -15.84 14.51 -3.36
N ARG A 35 -16.93 15.16 -3.81
CA ARG A 35 -18.29 14.80 -3.43
C ARG A 35 -18.66 13.39 -3.89
N GLU A 36 -18.23 12.99 -5.09
CA GLU A 36 -18.53 11.68 -5.66
C GLU A 36 -17.81 10.55 -4.91
N VAL A 37 -16.54 10.75 -4.53
CA VAL A 37 -15.73 9.70 -3.89
C VAL A 37 -15.90 9.63 -2.38
N ARG A 38 -16.37 10.69 -1.74
CA ARG A 38 -16.54 10.76 -0.29
C ARG A 38 -17.48 9.67 0.24
N GLY A 39 -17.00 8.93 1.25
CA GLY A 39 -17.73 7.82 1.86
C GLY A 39 -17.75 6.54 1.00
N LYS A 40 -17.06 6.55 -0.16
CA LYS A 40 -16.86 5.32 -0.95
C LYS A 40 -15.73 4.49 -0.38
N ILE A 41 -15.80 3.19 -0.60
CA ILE A 41 -14.74 2.25 -0.26
C ILE A 41 -13.90 2.00 -1.50
N PHE A 42 -12.62 2.33 -1.41
CA PHE A 42 -11.64 2.00 -2.45
C PHE A 42 -10.79 0.83 -1.99
N VAL A 43 -10.69 -0.19 -2.84
CA VAL A 43 -9.77 -1.30 -2.65
C VAL A 43 -8.56 -1.03 -3.54
N ILE A 44 -7.42 -0.75 -2.92
CA ILE A 44 -6.17 -0.42 -3.61
C ILE A 44 -5.23 -1.61 -3.51
N ALA A 45 -4.92 -2.21 -4.65
CA ALA A 45 -4.03 -3.37 -4.73
C ALA A 45 -2.73 -2.99 -5.44
N PHE A 46 -1.59 -3.36 -4.85
CA PHE A 46 -0.28 -3.13 -5.45
C PHE A 46 0.69 -4.30 -5.19
N GLY A 47 1.72 -4.40 -6.03
CA GLY A 47 2.76 -5.40 -5.87
C GLY A 47 3.79 -5.04 -4.81
N GLY A 48 4.56 -6.03 -4.36
CA GLY A 48 5.64 -5.84 -3.40
C GLY A 48 6.73 -4.87 -3.87
N GLU A 49 6.81 -4.59 -5.16
CA GLU A 49 7.76 -3.65 -5.74
C GLU A 49 7.56 -2.20 -5.27
N LEU A 50 6.37 -1.87 -4.74
CA LEU A 50 6.08 -0.56 -4.16
C LEU A 50 6.43 -0.46 -2.66
N ILE A 51 6.87 -1.56 -2.03
CA ILE A 51 7.24 -1.58 -0.61
C ILE A 51 8.72 -1.19 -0.39
N GLU A 52 9.39 -0.68 -1.41
CA GLU A 52 10.68 0.01 -1.23
C GLU A 52 10.44 1.35 -0.53
N GLU A 53 11.29 1.71 0.43
CA GLU A 53 11.10 2.85 1.34
C GLU A 53 10.66 4.16 0.64
N SER A 54 11.35 4.55 -0.43
CA SER A 54 11.01 5.79 -1.14
C SER A 54 9.67 5.76 -1.85
N LYS A 55 9.28 4.61 -2.40
CA LYS A 55 8.01 4.42 -3.10
C LYS A 55 6.85 4.29 -2.10
N LEU A 56 7.09 3.59 -0.98
CA LEU A 56 6.11 3.42 0.08
C LEU A 56 5.73 4.77 0.69
N ASN A 57 6.69 5.64 0.97
CA ASN A 57 6.44 6.97 1.53
C ASN A 57 5.55 7.83 0.60
N ASN A 58 5.81 7.83 -0.71
CA ASN A 58 4.96 8.53 -1.67
C ASN A 58 3.53 7.95 -1.70
N LEU A 59 3.41 6.62 -1.69
CA LEU A 59 2.12 5.97 -1.63
C LEU A 59 1.34 6.33 -0.35
N VAL A 60 2.01 6.38 0.80
CA VAL A 60 1.42 6.78 2.07
C VAL A 60 0.87 8.22 2.00
N ILE A 61 1.59 9.14 1.33
CA ILE A 61 1.12 10.51 1.11
C ILE A 61 -0.20 10.50 0.32
N ASP A 62 -0.24 9.77 -0.80
CA ASP A 62 -1.42 9.71 -1.66
C ASP A 62 -2.62 9.05 -0.96
N LEU A 63 -2.39 7.94 -0.24
CA LEU A 63 -3.42 7.27 0.54
C LEU A 63 -3.95 8.16 1.68
N SER A 64 -3.07 8.90 2.33
CA SER A 64 -3.43 9.85 3.38
C SER A 64 -4.31 10.96 2.85
N LEU A 65 -4.01 11.46 1.65
CA LEU A 65 -4.83 12.45 0.97
C LEU A 65 -6.22 11.91 0.66
N LEU A 66 -6.33 10.71 0.09
CA LEU A 66 -7.61 10.07 -0.19
C LEU A 66 -8.43 9.88 1.10
N SER A 67 -7.81 9.43 2.18
CA SER A 67 -8.46 9.28 3.49
C SER A 67 -8.98 10.63 4.01
N ALA A 68 -8.19 11.70 3.90
CA ALA A 68 -8.58 13.05 4.29
C ALA A 68 -9.76 13.60 3.47
N LEU A 69 -9.90 13.19 2.21
CA LEU A 69 -11.06 13.50 1.37
C LEU A 69 -12.32 12.69 1.76
N GLY A 70 -12.20 11.78 2.72
CA GLY A 70 -13.29 10.97 3.24
C GLY A 70 -13.53 9.67 2.47
N VAL A 71 -12.54 9.20 1.72
CA VAL A 71 -12.55 7.86 1.11
C VAL A 71 -12.17 6.83 2.18
N GLN A 72 -12.91 5.74 2.24
CA GLN A 72 -12.56 4.58 3.06
C GLN A 72 -11.63 3.65 2.28
N LEU A 73 -10.49 3.29 2.85
CA LEU A 73 -9.44 2.58 2.12
C LEU A 73 -9.28 1.15 2.62
N VAL A 74 -9.20 0.22 1.70
CA VAL A 74 -8.75 -1.16 1.93
C VAL A 74 -7.51 -1.39 1.08
N VAL A 75 -6.38 -1.67 1.74
CA VAL A 75 -5.10 -1.86 1.08
C VAL A 75 -4.78 -3.34 0.98
N VAL A 76 -4.45 -3.78 -0.23
CA VAL A 76 -4.03 -5.16 -0.52
C VAL A 76 -2.67 -5.11 -1.20
N TYR A 77 -1.68 -5.75 -0.61
CA TYR A 77 -0.32 -5.72 -1.14
C TYR A 77 0.23 -7.13 -1.42
N GLY A 78 1.12 -7.21 -2.41
CA GLY A 78 1.88 -8.41 -2.72
C GLY A 78 3.23 -8.43 -2.02
N SER A 79 3.85 -9.61 -1.95
CA SER A 79 5.15 -9.82 -1.27
C SER A 79 6.12 -10.69 -2.07
N HIS A 80 5.83 -10.97 -3.34
CA HIS A 80 6.64 -11.88 -4.16
C HIS A 80 8.13 -11.51 -4.24
N PRO A 81 8.51 -10.24 -4.50
CA PRO A 81 9.92 -9.86 -4.57
C PRO A 81 10.66 -10.14 -3.27
N GLN A 82 10.05 -9.78 -2.14
CA GLN A 82 10.64 -9.92 -0.81
C GLN A 82 10.76 -11.39 -0.41
N VAL A 83 9.72 -12.20 -0.68
CA VAL A 83 9.78 -13.66 -0.44
C VAL A 83 10.87 -14.30 -1.29
N ASN A 84 10.96 -13.97 -2.58
CA ASN A 84 12.00 -14.50 -3.45
C ASN A 84 13.41 -14.08 -3.00
N GLN A 85 13.57 -12.87 -2.49
CA GLN A 85 14.82 -12.43 -1.89
C GLN A 85 15.16 -13.24 -0.63
N GLN A 86 14.20 -13.48 0.25
CA GLN A 86 14.39 -14.26 1.46
C GLN A 86 14.73 -15.72 1.17
N LEU A 87 14.05 -16.34 0.19
CA LEU A 87 14.37 -17.69 -0.28
C LEU A 87 15.81 -17.79 -0.76
N LYS A 88 16.25 -16.81 -1.56
CA LYS A 88 17.60 -16.72 -2.07
C LYS A 88 18.64 -16.57 -0.95
N LEU A 89 18.35 -15.72 0.05
CA LEU A 89 19.23 -15.54 1.21
C LEU A 89 19.39 -16.82 2.04
N LYS A 90 18.33 -17.63 2.13
CA LYS A 90 18.35 -18.92 2.84
C LYS A 90 18.88 -20.07 1.99
N GLY A 91 19.26 -19.84 0.73
CA GLY A 91 19.75 -20.87 -0.18
C GLY A 91 18.70 -21.89 -0.59
N ILE A 92 17.42 -21.50 -0.54
CA ILE A 92 16.31 -22.33 -0.99
C ILE A 92 16.13 -22.12 -2.51
N ASP A 93 16.38 -23.18 -3.26
CA ASP A 93 16.37 -23.15 -4.73
C ASP A 93 14.93 -23.29 -5.30
N THR A 94 14.09 -22.34 -4.94
CA THR A 94 12.75 -22.18 -5.51
C THR A 94 12.41 -20.70 -5.55
N GLN A 95 11.54 -20.32 -6.47
CA GLN A 95 11.04 -18.94 -6.58
C GLN A 95 9.52 -18.98 -6.78
N LEU A 96 8.83 -18.11 -6.08
CA LEU A 96 7.41 -17.91 -6.34
C LEU A 96 7.23 -17.15 -7.65
N GLN A 97 6.39 -17.67 -8.52
CA GLN A 97 6.04 -17.04 -9.80
C GLN A 97 4.74 -16.25 -9.66
N ARG A 98 4.76 -15.01 -10.17
CA ARG A 98 3.59 -14.14 -10.09
C ARG A 98 2.43 -14.70 -10.92
N GLY A 99 1.28 -14.86 -10.29
CA GLY A 99 0.05 -15.33 -10.96
C GLY A 99 0.00 -16.83 -11.20
N VAL A 100 1.01 -17.58 -10.79
CA VAL A 100 1.02 -19.05 -10.88
C VAL A 100 0.79 -19.63 -9.49
N ILE A 101 -0.11 -20.60 -9.38
CA ILE A 101 -0.31 -21.36 -8.15
C ILE A 101 0.67 -22.51 -8.16
N GLU A 102 1.60 -22.51 -7.20
CA GLU A 102 2.64 -23.54 -7.07
C GLU A 102 2.56 -24.21 -5.69
N PRO A 103 3.02 -25.47 -5.57
CA PRO A 103 3.11 -26.15 -4.27
C PRO A 103 4.03 -25.40 -3.30
N THR A 104 3.50 -24.96 -2.16
CA THR A 104 4.26 -24.26 -1.14
C THR A 104 4.81 -25.24 -0.10
N ALA A 105 6.11 -25.50 -0.13
CA ALA A 105 6.80 -26.31 0.87
C ALA A 105 6.87 -25.60 2.24
N VAL A 106 7.22 -26.34 3.30
CA VAL A 106 7.26 -25.82 4.69
C VAL A 106 8.27 -24.66 4.82
N ASP A 107 9.46 -24.82 4.26
CA ASP A 107 10.53 -23.83 4.25
C ASP A 107 10.13 -22.53 3.49
N VAL A 108 9.41 -22.67 2.36
CA VAL A 108 8.84 -21.55 1.63
C VAL A 108 7.78 -20.84 2.47
N LEU A 109 6.92 -21.60 3.16
CA LEU A 109 5.90 -21.04 4.05
C LEU A 109 6.52 -20.23 5.19
N GLU A 110 7.63 -20.71 5.79
CA GLU A 110 8.35 -19.96 6.82
C GLU A 110 8.89 -18.62 6.29
N CYS A 111 9.50 -18.61 5.09
CA CYS A 111 9.90 -17.36 4.44
C CYS A 111 8.72 -16.42 4.18
N CYS A 112 7.57 -16.93 3.75
CA CYS A 112 6.36 -16.13 3.56
C CYS A 112 5.87 -15.48 4.86
N LYS A 113 5.92 -16.21 5.99
CA LYS A 113 5.53 -15.69 7.31
C LYS A 113 6.46 -14.58 7.80
N GLU A 114 7.79 -14.79 7.66
CA GLU A 114 8.79 -13.80 8.04
C GLU A 114 8.59 -12.50 7.26
N VAL A 115 8.52 -12.60 5.94
CA VAL A 115 8.32 -11.46 5.04
C VAL A 115 6.97 -10.77 5.28
N ALA A 116 5.89 -11.53 5.50
CA ALA A 116 4.59 -10.93 5.79
C ALA A 116 4.59 -10.11 7.09
N GLY A 117 5.33 -10.58 8.10
CA GLY A 117 5.52 -9.85 9.36
C GLY A 117 6.33 -8.56 9.16
N GLU A 118 7.42 -8.62 8.41
CA GLU A 118 8.28 -7.48 8.08
C GLU A 118 7.52 -6.40 7.31
N ILE A 119 6.91 -6.76 6.18
CA ILE A 119 6.14 -5.82 5.36
C ILE A 119 5.02 -5.15 6.15
N ARG A 120 4.34 -5.90 7.00
CA ARG A 120 3.30 -5.34 7.85
C ARG A 120 3.84 -4.25 8.76
N LEU A 121 4.97 -4.50 9.42
CA LEU A 121 5.62 -3.52 10.30
C LEU A 121 6.13 -2.30 9.52
N ASP A 122 6.65 -2.49 8.31
CA ASP A 122 7.12 -1.40 7.46
C ASP A 122 5.96 -0.47 7.05
N ILE A 123 4.82 -1.05 6.67
CA ILE A 123 3.61 -0.28 6.34
C ILE A 123 3.09 0.46 7.57
N GLU A 124 2.96 -0.23 8.71
CA GLU A 124 2.51 0.40 9.98
C GLU A 124 3.46 1.53 10.40
N ALA A 125 4.77 1.34 10.26
CA ALA A 125 5.78 2.35 10.55
C ALA A 125 5.69 3.55 9.61
N ALA A 126 5.53 3.33 8.30
CA ALA A 126 5.43 4.40 7.31
C ALA A 126 4.22 5.32 7.58
N PHE A 127 3.06 4.75 7.93
CA PHE A 127 1.91 5.55 8.33
C PHE A 127 2.07 6.21 9.70
N SER A 128 2.78 5.57 10.65
CA SER A 128 3.03 6.10 11.99
C SER A 128 4.01 7.27 12.01
N GLN A 129 4.95 7.31 11.09
CA GLN A 129 5.89 8.43 10.93
C GLN A 129 5.16 9.72 10.54
N GLY A 130 3.93 9.61 10.04
CA GLY A 130 3.17 10.74 9.55
C GLY A 130 3.76 11.33 8.27
N LEU A 131 3.35 12.55 7.95
CA LEU A 131 3.76 13.26 6.75
C LEU A 131 4.54 14.54 7.15
N PRO A 132 5.81 14.41 7.64
CA PRO A 132 6.58 15.56 8.08
C PRO A 132 6.75 16.55 6.92
N ASN A 133 6.73 17.84 7.23
CA ASN A 133 6.84 18.92 6.25
C ASN A 133 5.70 19.01 5.22
N THR A 134 4.56 18.42 5.49
CA THR A 134 3.36 18.57 4.67
C THR A 134 2.24 19.25 5.46
N PRO A 135 1.24 19.85 4.78
CA PRO A 135 0.05 20.38 5.45
C PRO A 135 -0.72 19.34 6.27
N MET A 136 -0.47 18.06 6.02
CA MET A 136 -1.12 16.91 6.69
C MET A 136 -0.25 16.33 7.83
N SER A 137 0.79 17.04 8.27
CA SER A 137 1.71 16.56 9.32
C SER A 137 1.02 16.16 10.64
N ASN A 138 -0.16 16.70 10.92
CA ASN A 138 -0.94 16.39 12.11
C ASN A 138 -2.09 15.39 11.86
N SER A 139 -2.23 14.84 10.65
CA SER A 139 -3.25 13.84 10.38
C SER A 139 -2.80 12.49 10.96
N GLN A 140 -3.59 11.96 11.90
CA GLN A 140 -3.38 10.62 12.43
C GLN A 140 -4.20 9.63 11.59
N ILE A 141 -3.49 8.71 10.95
CA ILE A 141 -4.12 7.63 10.18
C ILE A 141 -3.83 6.33 10.93
N HIS A 142 -4.89 5.63 11.28
CA HIS A 142 -4.78 4.35 11.95
C HIS A 142 -4.81 3.22 10.92
N ILE A 143 -3.89 2.28 11.06
CA ILE A 143 -3.83 1.06 10.27
C ILE A 143 -4.41 -0.08 11.10
N ILE A 144 -5.32 -0.86 10.51
CA ILE A 144 -5.81 -2.09 11.10
C ILE A 144 -5.53 -3.24 10.15
N SER A 145 -4.63 -4.12 10.55
CA SER A 145 -4.40 -5.39 9.88
C SER A 145 -4.98 -6.53 10.70
N GLY A 146 -5.49 -7.58 10.04
CA GLY A 146 -6.12 -8.69 10.76
C GLY A 146 -6.48 -9.88 9.88
N ASN A 147 -7.16 -10.84 10.48
CA ASN A 147 -7.59 -12.09 9.86
C ASN A 147 -8.91 -11.93 9.07
N PHE A 148 -9.02 -10.88 8.27
CA PHE A 148 -10.21 -10.60 7.46
C PHE A 148 -10.42 -11.57 6.31
N VAL A 149 -9.38 -12.31 5.94
CA VAL A 149 -9.40 -13.31 4.87
C VAL A 149 -9.28 -14.70 5.48
N ILE A 150 -10.28 -15.53 5.22
CA ILE A 150 -10.27 -16.93 5.62
C ILE A 150 -9.83 -17.76 4.43
N ALA A 151 -8.69 -18.43 4.56
CA ALA A 151 -8.14 -19.31 3.54
C ALA A 151 -8.59 -20.74 3.71
N GLN A 152 -8.47 -21.53 2.65
CA GLN A 152 -8.55 -22.99 2.66
C GLN A 152 -7.40 -23.55 1.82
N PRO A 153 -6.90 -24.76 2.12
CA PRO A 153 -5.88 -25.39 1.28
C PRO A 153 -6.38 -25.60 -0.16
N VAL A 154 -5.48 -25.50 -1.11
CA VAL A 154 -5.76 -25.90 -2.50
C VAL A 154 -5.99 -27.42 -2.54
N GLY A 155 -5.20 -28.19 -1.79
CA GLY A 155 -5.25 -29.64 -1.75
C GLY A 155 -4.56 -30.28 -2.95
N VAL A 156 -5.03 -31.44 -3.35
CA VAL A 156 -4.52 -32.17 -4.53
C VAL A 156 -5.37 -31.82 -5.74
N VAL A 157 -4.74 -31.30 -6.80
CA VAL A 157 -5.38 -30.97 -8.08
C VAL A 157 -4.58 -31.62 -9.20
N ASP A 158 -5.24 -32.37 -10.06
CA ASP A 158 -4.62 -33.08 -11.20
C ASP A 158 -3.43 -33.96 -10.80
N GLY A 159 -3.50 -34.59 -9.61
CA GLY A 159 -2.46 -35.45 -9.06
C GLY A 159 -1.27 -34.72 -8.41
N VAL A 160 -1.26 -33.39 -8.38
CA VAL A 160 -0.25 -32.58 -7.71
C VAL A 160 -0.75 -32.16 -6.34
N ASP A 161 0.01 -32.47 -5.29
CA ASP A 161 -0.24 -31.98 -3.95
C ASP A 161 0.36 -30.56 -3.76
N TYR A 162 -0.53 -29.58 -3.57
CA TYR A 162 -0.16 -28.16 -3.39
C TYR A 162 0.30 -27.83 -1.94
N LYS A 163 0.42 -28.81 -1.07
CA LYS A 163 0.96 -28.69 0.29
C LYS A 163 0.30 -27.54 1.06
N HIS A 164 1.08 -26.50 1.40
CA HIS A 164 0.63 -25.33 2.17
C HIS A 164 0.05 -24.20 1.31
N THR A 165 -0.07 -24.38 0.01
CA THR A 165 -0.69 -23.38 -0.86
C THR A 165 -2.17 -23.24 -0.51
N GLY A 166 -2.58 -22.00 -0.28
CA GLY A 166 -3.95 -21.64 0.08
C GLY A 166 -4.68 -20.91 -1.03
N LYS A 167 -5.99 -20.98 -0.98
CA LYS A 167 -6.90 -20.13 -1.76
C LYS A 167 -7.90 -19.46 -0.83
N VAL A 168 -8.39 -18.29 -1.23
CA VAL A 168 -9.40 -17.58 -0.45
C VAL A 168 -10.69 -18.40 -0.41
N ARG A 169 -11.21 -18.64 0.78
CA ARG A 169 -12.49 -19.27 1.02
C ARG A 169 -13.60 -18.24 1.26
N LYS A 170 -13.30 -17.22 2.09
CA LYS A 170 -14.28 -16.24 2.54
C LYS A 170 -13.58 -14.95 3.00
N PHE A 171 -14.26 -13.83 2.80
CA PHE A 171 -13.93 -12.56 3.44
C PHE A 171 -14.87 -12.30 4.61
N ASP A 172 -14.35 -11.82 5.73
CA ASP A 172 -15.14 -11.31 6.84
C ASP A 172 -15.50 -9.83 6.59
N LEU A 173 -16.52 -9.64 5.78
CA LEU A 173 -16.98 -8.31 5.36
C LEU A 173 -17.49 -7.47 6.53
N ASP A 174 -18.03 -8.11 7.58
CA ASP A 174 -18.57 -7.39 8.72
C ASP A 174 -17.45 -6.80 9.58
N SER A 175 -16.37 -7.56 9.78
CA SER A 175 -15.18 -7.07 10.48
C SER A 175 -14.47 -5.98 9.68
N ILE A 176 -14.38 -6.11 8.35
CA ILE A 176 -13.83 -5.07 7.47
C ILE A 176 -14.65 -3.78 7.60
N ARG A 177 -15.98 -3.86 7.51
CA ARG A 177 -16.85 -2.68 7.65
C ARG A 177 -16.71 -2.01 9.02
N LYS A 178 -16.56 -2.79 10.10
CA LYS A 178 -16.32 -2.26 11.44
C LYS A 178 -14.99 -1.51 11.54
N ALA A 179 -13.93 -2.05 10.94
CA ALA A 179 -12.62 -1.38 10.88
C ALA A 179 -12.72 -0.06 10.10
N LEU A 180 -13.35 -0.06 8.93
CA LEU A 180 -13.58 1.13 8.13
C LEU A 180 -14.44 2.19 8.85
N ALA A 181 -15.40 1.77 9.70
CA ALA A 181 -16.21 2.69 10.51
C ALA A 181 -15.41 3.42 11.59
N LEU A 182 -14.19 2.95 11.92
CA LEU A 182 -13.24 3.61 12.81
C LEU A 182 -12.34 4.61 12.07
N ASN A 183 -12.59 4.86 10.77
CA ASN A 183 -11.73 5.63 9.88
C ASN A 183 -10.29 5.08 9.81
N ALA A 184 -10.14 3.76 9.93
CA ALA A 184 -8.87 3.06 9.75
C ALA A 184 -8.71 2.61 8.29
N ILE A 185 -7.43 2.43 7.90
CA ILE A 185 -7.02 1.82 6.62
C ILE A 185 -6.69 0.36 6.86
#